data_cd2edfbf782c92fd7f04f097738dcc32
#
_entry.id   cd2edfbf782c92fd7f04f097738dcc32
#
_cell.length_a   1.000
_cell.length_b   1.000
_cell.length_c   1.000
_cell.angle_alpha   90.00
_cell.angle_beta   90.00
_cell.angle_gamma   90.00
#
_symmetry.space_group_name_H-M   'P 1'
#
loop_
_entity.id
_entity.type
_entity.pdbx_description
1 polymer ?
#
loop_
_entity_poly.entity_id
_entity_poly.type
_entity_poly.pdbx_seq_one_letter_code
_entity_poly.pdbx_strand_id
1 'polypeptide(L)'
;MFFLLFLYLSFEHSIHSARKFIVFVTVPFIIMLLILLLICVFDTIAQEIPLQRIDFYGRELWIKRLDLVHPNISGNKFYKLKYNFLAAQAQGYQHVLTFGGAYSNHIAATAFAAQLFGWKSTAIIRGEELAQRPLNSTLALAHEMGMQFQFVSREMYRQKSSPEFLQDLQHEYPDAYILPEGGTNALAIQGCQEILSADDLHQFDLICCAVGTGGTLTGLIEASHPHQQILGFSALKGDFLTQDVKQLTMKRNWQITDEFCCGGYAKTTPELLAFIRAFEKEHAIPLEQIYTGKMLFGLSHMIQRGEFNTGEHILLIHSGGLQGRHIASA
;
A
#
# COMPACT_ATOMS: atom_id res chain seq x y z
N MET A 1 -68.26 -24.30 20.52
CA MET A 1 -67.28 -24.84 19.53
C MET A 1 -66.89 -23.81 18.47
N PHE A 2 -67.79 -23.03 17.93
CA PHE A 2 -67.51 -21.99 16.93
C PHE A 2 -66.68 -20.78 17.44
N PHE A 3 -66.81 -20.41 18.71
CA PHE A 3 -66.12 -19.24 19.29
C PHE A 3 -64.59 -19.54 19.52
N LEU A 4 -64.25 -20.75 19.85
CA LEU A 4 -62.84 -21.21 20.02
C LEU A 4 -62.11 -21.32 18.69
N LEU A 5 -62.83 -21.70 17.61
CA LEU A 5 -62.25 -21.77 16.27
C LEU A 5 -61.96 -20.37 15.71
N PHE A 6 -62.81 -19.38 16.01
CA PHE A 6 -62.64 -17.99 15.57
C PHE A 6 -61.45 -17.31 16.30
N LEU A 7 -61.25 -17.59 17.58
CA LEU A 7 -60.12 -17.13 18.36
C LEU A 7 -58.81 -17.79 17.87
N TYR A 8 -58.85 -19.07 17.53
CA TYR A 8 -57.65 -19.78 17.01
C TYR A 8 -57.25 -19.23 15.63
N LEU A 9 -58.21 -19.02 14.72
CA LEU A 9 -57.95 -18.46 13.39
C LEU A 9 -57.51 -16.99 13.43
N SER A 10 -58.01 -16.19 14.36
CA SER A 10 -57.56 -14.81 14.56
C SER A 10 -56.19 -14.73 15.18
N PHE A 11 -55.81 -15.70 16.06
CA PHE A 11 -54.49 -15.77 16.65
C PHE A 11 -53.42 -16.23 15.62
N GLU A 12 -53.75 -17.22 14.78
CA GLU A 12 -52.86 -17.64 13.67
C GLU A 12 -52.64 -16.53 12.63
N HIS A 13 -53.72 -15.77 12.31
CA HIS A 13 -53.60 -14.62 11.39
C HIS A 13 -52.70 -13.50 11.96
N SER A 14 -52.80 -13.24 13.27
CA SER A 14 -51.97 -12.28 13.98
C SER A 14 -50.50 -12.70 14.02
N ILE A 15 -50.22 -13.98 14.30
CA ILE A 15 -48.85 -14.53 14.31
C ILE A 15 -48.27 -14.55 12.90
N HIS A 16 -49.07 -14.86 11.89
CA HIS A 16 -48.60 -14.86 10.49
C HIS A 16 -48.30 -13.47 9.98
N SER A 17 -49.11 -12.46 10.35
CA SER A 17 -48.90 -11.04 10.07
C SER A 17 -47.65 -10.51 10.81
N ALA A 18 -47.49 -10.85 12.10
CA ALA A 18 -46.29 -10.48 12.89
C ALA A 18 -45.00 -11.13 12.34
N ARG A 19 -45.05 -12.38 11.92
CA ARG A 19 -43.95 -13.04 11.26
C ARG A 19 -43.56 -12.40 9.92
N LYS A 20 -44.56 -12.04 9.09
CA LYS A 20 -44.35 -11.30 7.84
C LYS A 20 -43.76 -9.91 8.10
N PHE A 21 -44.23 -9.20 9.11
CA PHE A 21 -43.75 -7.88 9.49
C PHE A 21 -42.31 -7.95 10.04
N ILE A 22 -42.00 -8.96 10.89
CA ILE A 22 -40.66 -9.20 11.40
C ILE A 22 -39.71 -9.54 10.24
N VAL A 23 -40.09 -10.42 9.32
CA VAL A 23 -39.26 -10.76 8.16
C VAL A 23 -39.09 -9.53 7.24
N PHE A 24 -40.12 -8.70 7.06
CA PHE A 24 -40.07 -7.53 6.20
C PHE A 24 -39.16 -6.40 6.74
N VAL A 25 -39.02 -6.29 8.06
CA VAL A 25 -38.14 -5.27 8.70
C VAL A 25 -36.76 -5.80 8.99
N THR A 26 -36.63 -7.07 9.45
CA THR A 26 -35.32 -7.63 9.85
C THR A 26 -34.43 -8.00 8.66
N VAL A 27 -35.00 -8.51 7.57
CA VAL A 27 -34.21 -8.89 6.39
C VAL A 27 -33.54 -7.68 5.73
N PRO A 28 -34.24 -6.56 5.44
CA PRO A 28 -33.59 -5.37 4.93
C PRO A 28 -32.57 -4.78 5.90
N PHE A 29 -32.86 -4.82 7.20
CA PHE A 29 -31.93 -4.33 8.23
C PHE A 29 -30.65 -5.19 8.31
N ILE A 30 -30.80 -6.53 8.25
CA ILE A 30 -29.66 -7.46 8.19
C ILE A 30 -28.87 -7.27 6.88
N ILE A 31 -29.56 -7.11 5.75
CA ILE A 31 -28.91 -6.84 4.45
C ILE A 31 -28.18 -5.49 4.52
N MET A 32 -28.79 -4.46 5.07
CA MET A 32 -28.15 -3.14 5.26
C MET A 32 -26.93 -3.25 6.20
N LEU A 33 -27.05 -4.02 7.29
CA LEU A 33 -25.92 -4.26 8.22
C LEU A 33 -24.80 -5.05 7.54
N LEU A 34 -25.15 -6.07 6.73
CA LEU A 34 -24.18 -6.82 5.93
C LEU A 34 -23.52 -5.94 4.86
N ILE A 35 -24.26 -5.06 4.20
CA ILE A 35 -23.73 -4.08 3.25
C ILE A 35 -22.80 -3.09 3.97
N LEU A 36 -23.19 -2.57 5.14
CA LEU A 36 -22.35 -1.72 5.97
C LEU A 36 -21.09 -2.41 6.46
N LEU A 37 -21.17 -3.71 6.78
CA LEU A 37 -20.01 -4.54 7.14
C LEU A 37 -19.12 -4.86 5.92
N LEU A 38 -19.67 -4.82 4.71
CA LEU A 38 -18.93 -5.02 3.46
C LEU A 38 -18.30 -3.73 2.92
N ILE A 39 -18.74 -2.55 3.37
CA ILE A 39 -18.11 -1.28 2.98
C ILE A 39 -16.75 -1.19 3.66
N CYS A 40 -15.72 -1.41 2.89
CA CYS A 40 -14.35 -1.20 3.37
C CYS A 40 -14.12 0.29 3.60
N VAL A 41 -13.65 0.64 4.79
CA VAL A 41 -13.32 2.04 5.14
C VAL A 41 -12.37 2.65 4.10
N PHE A 42 -11.41 1.88 3.59
CA PHE A 42 -10.50 2.34 2.54
C PHE A 42 -11.24 2.75 1.27
N ASP A 43 -12.27 2.00 0.85
CA ASP A 43 -13.03 2.33 -0.37
C ASP A 43 -13.85 3.63 -0.21
N THR A 44 -14.24 3.98 1.02
CA THR A 44 -14.98 5.23 1.30
C THR A 44 -14.11 6.48 1.30
N ILE A 45 -12.80 6.33 1.56
CA ILE A 45 -11.85 7.46 1.62
C ILE A 45 -10.98 7.58 0.36
N ALA A 46 -11.04 6.58 -0.53
CA ALA A 46 -10.30 6.61 -1.79
C ALA A 46 -10.77 7.77 -2.68
N GLN A 47 -9.81 8.55 -3.15
CA GLN A 47 -10.05 9.55 -4.20
C GLN A 47 -9.82 8.92 -5.57
N GLU A 48 -10.37 9.54 -6.61
CA GLU A 48 -10.11 9.17 -7.99
C GLU A 48 -8.61 9.29 -8.29
N ILE A 49 -8.07 8.27 -8.96
CA ILE A 49 -6.66 8.20 -9.31
C ILE A 49 -6.49 8.64 -10.76
N PRO A 50 -5.93 9.82 -11.00
CA PRO A 50 -5.69 10.28 -12.36
C PRO A 50 -4.68 9.40 -13.10
N LEU A 51 -4.97 9.15 -14.37
CA LEU A 51 -4.04 8.62 -15.34
C LEU A 51 -3.51 9.79 -16.18
N GLN A 52 -2.30 10.23 -15.91
CA GLN A 52 -1.71 11.43 -16.51
C GLN A 52 -0.75 11.06 -17.61
N ARG A 53 -1.02 11.58 -18.85
CA ARG A 53 -0.14 11.43 -20.00
C ARG A 53 0.94 12.49 -19.99
N ILE A 54 2.18 12.12 -20.33
CA ILE A 54 3.30 13.01 -20.50
C ILE A 54 4.08 12.66 -21.78
N ASP A 55 4.76 13.64 -22.39
CA ASP A 55 5.86 13.39 -23.31
C ASP A 55 7.16 13.30 -22.50
N PHE A 56 7.90 12.22 -22.68
CA PHE A 56 9.11 11.97 -21.92
C PHE A 56 10.23 11.48 -22.83
N TYR A 57 11.16 12.37 -23.15
CA TYR A 57 12.23 12.13 -24.13
C TYR A 57 11.70 11.69 -25.51
N GLY A 58 10.63 12.36 -26.00
CA GLY A 58 10.00 12.07 -27.29
C GLY A 58 9.16 10.78 -27.30
N ARG A 59 8.83 10.25 -26.13
CA ARG A 59 7.97 9.07 -25.97
C ARG A 59 6.76 9.40 -25.12
N GLU A 60 5.60 8.96 -25.55
CA GLU A 60 4.38 9.07 -24.76
C GLU A 60 4.42 8.06 -23.62
N LEU A 61 4.27 8.53 -22.40
CA LEU A 61 4.15 7.73 -21.19
C LEU A 61 2.88 8.10 -20.40
N TRP A 62 2.39 7.14 -19.64
CA TRP A 62 1.25 7.33 -18.75
C TRP A 62 1.67 7.11 -17.30
N ILE A 63 1.24 8.01 -16.42
CA ILE A 63 1.54 7.93 -14.98
C ILE A 63 0.24 7.73 -14.22
N LYS A 64 0.09 6.62 -13.53
CA LYS A 64 -1.00 6.36 -12.61
C LYS A 64 -0.64 6.98 -11.26
N ARG A 65 -1.36 8.04 -10.89
CA ARG A 65 -1.07 8.95 -9.78
C ARG A 65 -1.61 8.39 -8.47
N LEU A 66 -1.06 7.24 -7.98
CA LEU A 66 -1.46 6.68 -6.69
C LEU A 66 -1.14 7.62 -5.51
N ASP A 67 -0.21 8.55 -5.70
CA ASP A 67 0.08 9.59 -4.71
C ASP A 67 -1.14 10.44 -4.35
N LEU A 68 -2.15 10.48 -5.23
CA LEU A 68 -3.39 11.22 -5.05
C LEU A 68 -4.56 10.38 -4.50
N VAL A 69 -4.38 9.07 -4.26
CA VAL A 69 -5.45 8.19 -3.75
C VAL A 69 -6.02 8.66 -2.40
N HIS A 70 -5.16 9.20 -1.55
CA HIS A 70 -5.53 9.81 -0.27
C HIS A 70 -4.35 10.65 0.27
N PRO A 71 -4.58 11.82 0.87
CA PRO A 71 -3.50 12.72 1.32
C PRO A 71 -2.59 12.10 2.41
N ASN A 72 -3.13 11.29 3.31
CA ASN A 72 -2.38 10.73 4.44
C ASN A 72 -1.97 9.26 4.26
N ILE A 73 -2.79 8.44 3.57
CA ILE A 73 -2.40 7.07 3.16
C ILE A 73 -2.12 7.09 1.67
N SER A 74 -1.03 7.76 1.29
CA SER A 74 -0.69 7.99 -0.10
C SER A 74 -0.05 6.76 -0.76
N GLY A 75 -0.30 6.61 -2.06
CA GLY A 75 0.40 5.67 -2.91
C GLY A 75 0.08 4.20 -2.62
N ASN A 76 1.05 3.36 -2.86
CA ASN A 76 0.93 1.91 -2.72
C ASN A 76 0.60 1.45 -1.29
N LYS A 77 0.81 2.29 -0.28
CA LYS A 77 0.50 1.93 1.12
C LYS A 77 -0.99 1.83 1.37
N PHE A 78 -1.80 2.60 0.64
CA PHE A 78 -3.25 2.48 0.64
C PHE A 78 -3.69 1.04 0.36
N TYR A 79 -3.22 0.47 -0.73
CA TYR A 79 -3.54 -0.88 -1.17
C TYR A 79 -2.96 -1.96 -0.24
N LYS A 80 -1.71 -1.77 0.22
CA LYS A 80 -1.04 -2.73 1.11
C LYS A 80 -1.71 -2.85 2.47
N LEU A 81 -2.27 -1.76 2.99
CA LEU A 81 -2.92 -1.73 4.31
C LEU A 81 -4.37 -2.21 4.25
N LYS A 82 -5.08 -2.03 3.14
CA LYS A 82 -6.51 -2.33 2.99
C LYS A 82 -6.88 -3.71 3.55
N TYR A 83 -6.40 -4.78 2.95
CA TYR A 83 -6.75 -6.14 3.38
C TYR A 83 -6.13 -6.56 4.70
N ASN A 84 -4.99 -5.99 5.07
CA ASN A 84 -4.40 -6.21 6.39
C ASN A 84 -5.29 -5.67 7.51
N PHE A 85 -5.82 -4.45 7.37
CA PHE A 85 -6.73 -3.88 8.35
C PHE A 85 -8.07 -4.60 8.39
N LEU A 86 -8.61 -5.00 7.24
CA LEU A 86 -9.83 -5.84 7.19
C LEU A 86 -9.63 -7.19 7.89
N ALA A 87 -8.51 -7.86 7.67
CA ALA A 87 -8.20 -9.13 8.32
C ALA A 87 -8.00 -8.96 9.83
N ALA A 88 -7.32 -7.91 10.26
CA ALA A 88 -7.15 -7.59 11.67
C ALA A 88 -8.51 -7.30 12.34
N GLN A 89 -9.37 -6.52 11.69
CA GLN A 89 -10.73 -6.23 12.16
C GLN A 89 -11.59 -7.49 12.28
N ALA A 90 -11.56 -8.36 11.27
CA ALA A 90 -12.31 -9.62 11.28
C ALA A 90 -11.86 -10.58 12.39
N GLN A 91 -10.60 -10.47 12.83
CA GLN A 91 -10.02 -11.21 13.94
C GLN A 91 -10.23 -10.51 15.30
N GLY A 92 -10.86 -9.34 15.34
CA GLY A 92 -11.17 -8.59 16.56
C GLY A 92 -10.01 -7.76 17.12
N TYR A 93 -8.92 -7.59 16.37
CA TYR A 93 -7.82 -6.72 16.78
C TYR A 93 -8.23 -5.23 16.72
N GLN A 94 -7.74 -4.48 17.70
CA GLN A 94 -7.85 -3.02 17.77
C GLN A 94 -6.49 -2.35 18.07
N HIS A 95 -5.41 -3.08 17.83
CA HIS A 95 -4.04 -2.62 17.95
C HIS A 95 -3.23 -3.17 16.77
N VAL A 96 -2.46 -2.33 16.12
CA VAL A 96 -1.53 -2.73 15.05
C VAL A 96 -0.10 -2.43 15.46
N LEU A 97 0.79 -3.42 15.29
CA LEU A 97 2.21 -3.27 15.50
C LEU A 97 2.94 -3.44 14.16
N THR A 98 3.90 -2.58 13.84
CA THR A 98 4.66 -2.67 12.60
C THR A 98 6.11 -2.24 12.74
N PHE A 99 6.88 -2.31 11.66
CA PHE A 99 8.32 -2.08 11.63
C PHE A 99 8.69 -1.03 10.58
N GLY A 100 9.70 -0.21 10.89
CA GLY A 100 10.22 0.73 9.90
C GLY A 100 11.46 1.49 10.37
N GLY A 101 12.11 2.16 9.42
CA GLY A 101 13.08 3.21 9.73
C GLY A 101 12.40 4.55 9.99
N ALA A 102 13.14 5.51 10.49
CA ALA A 102 12.63 6.82 10.90
C ALA A 102 11.91 7.62 9.78
N TYR A 103 12.22 7.37 8.53
CA TYR A 103 11.61 8.04 7.36
C TYR A 103 10.68 7.10 6.58
N SER A 104 10.14 6.08 7.24
CA SER A 104 9.33 5.07 6.58
C SER A 104 7.94 5.59 6.23
N ASN A 105 7.62 5.60 4.92
CA ASN A 105 6.28 5.89 4.41
C ASN A 105 5.23 4.90 4.94
N HIS A 106 5.66 3.68 5.26
CA HIS A 106 4.79 2.67 5.83
C HIS A 106 4.38 3.01 7.27
N ILE A 107 5.31 3.53 8.09
CA ILE A 107 5.03 3.98 9.46
C ILE A 107 3.95 5.07 9.46
N ALA A 108 4.13 6.13 8.68
CA ALA A 108 3.17 7.22 8.60
C ALA A 108 1.78 6.75 8.11
N ALA A 109 1.74 5.92 7.06
CA ALA A 109 0.50 5.38 6.51
C ALA A 109 -0.22 4.46 7.53
N THR A 110 0.53 3.62 8.27
CA THR A 110 -0.05 2.73 9.29
C THR A 110 -0.60 3.52 10.47
N ALA A 111 0.11 4.58 10.91
CA ALA A 111 -0.37 5.46 11.99
C ALA A 111 -1.71 6.09 11.62
N PHE A 112 -1.82 6.65 10.42
CA PHE A 112 -3.08 7.25 9.97
C PHE A 112 -4.19 6.19 9.82
N ALA A 113 -3.90 5.03 9.25
CA ALA A 113 -4.88 3.96 9.14
C ALA A 113 -5.40 3.52 10.52
N ALA A 114 -4.52 3.35 11.49
CA ALA A 114 -4.91 3.02 12.86
C ALA A 114 -5.79 4.12 13.49
N GLN A 115 -5.42 5.39 13.32
CA GLN A 115 -6.24 6.53 13.78
C GLN A 115 -7.64 6.51 13.15
N LEU A 116 -7.73 6.24 11.85
CA LEU A 116 -9.00 6.17 11.11
C LEU A 116 -9.92 5.07 11.65
N PHE A 117 -9.35 3.92 12.08
CA PHE A 117 -10.09 2.82 12.68
C PHE A 117 -10.33 3.02 14.20
N GLY A 118 -9.78 4.06 14.82
CA GLY A 118 -9.81 4.26 16.27
C GLY A 118 -8.97 3.24 17.04
N TRP A 119 -7.94 2.67 16.39
CA TRP A 119 -7.07 1.64 16.97
C TRP A 119 -5.80 2.21 17.54
N LYS A 120 -5.20 1.48 18.47
CA LYS A 120 -3.82 1.70 18.90
C LYS A 120 -2.85 1.34 17.78
N SER A 121 -1.70 2.01 17.75
CA SER A 121 -0.61 1.63 16.86
C SER A 121 0.74 1.74 17.55
N THR A 122 1.61 0.78 17.28
CA THR A 122 2.99 0.73 17.78
C THR A 122 3.93 0.46 16.62
N ALA A 123 5.05 1.17 16.57
CA ALA A 123 6.09 0.92 15.60
C ALA A 123 7.42 0.57 16.25
N ILE A 124 8.00 -0.55 15.82
CA ILE A 124 9.38 -0.93 16.11
C ILE A 124 10.30 -0.17 15.16
N ILE A 125 11.02 0.80 15.68
CA ILE A 125 11.85 1.73 14.90
C ILE A 125 13.32 1.30 14.95
N ARG A 126 13.92 1.17 13.75
CA ARG A 126 15.33 0.84 13.60
C ARG A 126 16.23 2.00 14.01
N GLY A 127 17.04 1.82 15.04
CA GLY A 127 18.02 2.78 15.55
C GLY A 127 17.69 3.27 16.95
N GLU A 128 18.22 2.58 17.96
CA GLU A 128 18.01 2.92 19.37
C GLU A 128 18.50 4.33 19.72
N GLU A 129 19.52 4.82 18.99
CA GLU A 129 20.05 6.17 19.14
C GLU A 129 19.03 7.28 18.85
N LEU A 130 17.95 6.95 18.15
CA LEU A 130 16.87 7.89 17.81
C LEU A 130 15.94 8.18 18.99
N ALA A 131 15.91 7.31 19.99
CA ALA A 131 15.11 7.52 21.20
C ALA A 131 15.52 8.79 21.99
N GLN A 132 16.78 9.22 21.84
CA GLN A 132 17.35 10.38 22.52
C GLN A 132 17.37 11.64 21.63
N ARG A 133 16.75 11.59 20.44
CA ARG A 133 16.72 12.71 19.48
C ARG A 133 15.29 13.21 19.28
N PRO A 134 15.12 14.48 18.90
CA PRO A 134 13.83 14.98 18.45
C PRO A 134 13.31 14.11 17.28
N LEU A 135 12.01 13.86 17.26
CA LEU A 135 11.38 13.14 16.17
C LEU A 135 11.54 13.93 14.88
N ASN A 136 11.89 13.24 13.78
CA ASN A 136 11.83 13.84 12.46
C ASN A 136 10.37 14.03 12.01
N SER A 137 10.15 14.69 10.87
CA SER A 137 8.80 15.00 10.37
C SER A 137 7.90 13.77 10.20
N THR A 138 8.43 12.63 9.75
CA THR A 138 7.67 11.39 9.57
C THR A 138 7.22 10.78 10.89
N LEU A 139 8.14 10.70 11.88
CA LEU A 139 7.80 10.16 13.21
C LEU A 139 6.95 11.15 13.99
N ALA A 140 7.18 12.46 13.87
CA ALA A 140 6.35 13.48 14.52
C ALA A 140 4.89 13.37 14.02
N LEU A 141 4.68 13.28 12.70
CA LEU A 141 3.36 13.09 12.12
C LEU A 141 2.70 11.78 12.61
N ALA A 142 3.44 10.67 12.65
CA ALA A 142 2.91 9.40 13.16
C ALA A 142 2.58 9.47 14.65
N HIS A 143 3.36 10.19 15.45
CA HIS A 143 3.11 10.43 16.87
C HIS A 143 1.84 11.26 17.09
N GLU A 144 1.67 12.33 16.33
CA GLU A 144 0.45 13.17 16.34
C GLU A 144 -0.81 12.35 16.02
N MET A 145 -0.69 11.29 15.21
CA MET A 145 -1.75 10.33 14.91
C MET A 145 -1.92 9.25 16.00
N GLY A 146 -1.20 9.35 17.13
CA GLY A 146 -1.31 8.45 18.29
C GLY A 146 -0.41 7.21 18.24
N MET A 147 0.52 7.10 17.28
CA MET A 147 1.44 5.97 17.20
C MET A 147 2.50 6.04 18.30
N GLN A 148 2.70 4.93 18.99
CA GLN A 148 3.78 4.73 19.95
C GLN A 148 5.03 4.16 19.27
N PHE A 149 6.22 4.46 19.80
CA PHE A 149 7.48 3.97 19.25
C PHE A 149 8.27 3.17 20.27
N GLN A 150 8.80 2.03 19.81
CA GLN A 150 9.83 1.28 20.46
C GLN A 150 11.09 1.31 19.58
N PHE A 151 12.11 2.01 20.04
CA PHE A 151 13.37 2.11 19.32
C PHE A 151 14.28 0.94 19.68
N VAL A 152 14.74 0.20 18.67
CA VAL A 152 15.58 -0.98 18.86
C VAL A 152 16.91 -0.85 18.11
N SER A 153 17.94 -1.58 18.59
CA SER A 153 19.23 -1.60 17.91
C SER A 153 19.11 -2.11 16.47
N ARG A 154 20.05 -1.73 15.61
CA ARG A 154 20.08 -2.24 14.23
C ARG A 154 20.28 -3.75 14.17
N GLU A 155 20.92 -4.33 15.17
CA GLU A 155 21.11 -5.77 15.29
C GLU A 155 19.79 -6.48 15.60
N MET A 156 19.07 -6.03 16.63
CA MET A 156 17.75 -6.56 16.97
C MET A 156 16.77 -6.38 15.81
N TYR A 157 16.79 -5.23 15.15
CA TYR A 157 15.91 -4.97 14.00
C TYR A 157 16.14 -5.94 12.82
N ARG A 158 17.35 -6.48 12.63
CA ARG A 158 17.59 -7.49 11.58
C ARG A 158 16.81 -8.78 11.83
N GLN A 159 16.42 -9.05 13.07
CA GLN A 159 15.65 -10.24 13.47
C GLN A 159 14.14 -10.08 13.33
N LYS A 160 13.64 -8.94 12.83
CA LYS A 160 12.22 -8.59 12.72
C LYS A 160 11.31 -9.61 12.03
N SER A 161 11.90 -10.55 11.29
CA SER A 161 11.17 -11.64 10.61
C SER A 161 11.46 -13.01 11.21
N SER A 162 12.29 -13.10 12.27
CA SER A 162 12.55 -14.39 12.92
C SER A 162 11.33 -14.80 13.75
N PRO A 163 11.00 -16.10 13.76
CA PRO A 163 9.87 -16.60 14.56
C PRO A 163 9.99 -16.26 16.04
N GLU A 164 11.20 -16.34 16.61
CA GLU A 164 11.48 -16.07 18.00
C GLU A 164 11.18 -14.60 18.35
N PHE A 165 11.69 -13.66 17.55
CA PHE A 165 11.47 -12.23 17.78
C PHE A 165 9.99 -11.85 17.62
N LEU A 166 9.30 -12.45 16.65
CA LEU A 166 7.86 -12.22 16.47
C LEU A 166 7.04 -12.80 17.64
N GLN A 167 7.47 -13.94 18.19
CA GLN A 167 6.84 -14.53 19.36
C GLN A 167 7.04 -13.67 20.61
N ASP A 168 8.24 -13.15 20.83
CA ASP A 168 8.53 -12.22 21.94
C ASP A 168 7.68 -10.96 21.84
N LEU A 169 7.56 -10.37 20.65
CA LEU A 169 6.68 -9.22 20.42
C LEU A 169 5.20 -9.57 20.64
N GLN A 170 4.74 -10.76 20.26
CA GLN A 170 3.37 -11.17 20.50
C GLN A 170 3.08 -11.40 22.00
N HIS A 171 4.09 -11.79 22.80
CA HIS A 171 3.97 -11.87 24.25
C HIS A 171 3.96 -10.46 24.89
N GLU A 172 4.77 -9.53 24.39
CA GLU A 172 4.82 -8.14 24.86
C GLU A 172 3.55 -7.36 24.47
N TYR A 173 3.00 -7.62 23.28
CA TYR A 173 1.82 -6.98 22.71
C TYR A 173 0.76 -8.02 22.31
N PRO A 174 0.10 -8.69 23.29
CA PRO A 174 -0.79 -9.82 23.01
C PRO A 174 -2.07 -9.43 22.24
N ASP A 175 -2.44 -8.16 22.29
CA ASP A 175 -3.59 -7.56 21.62
C ASP A 175 -3.25 -6.95 20.24
N ALA A 176 -1.98 -7.05 19.78
CA ALA A 176 -1.56 -6.42 18.54
C ALA A 176 -1.58 -7.38 17.34
N TYR A 177 -2.11 -6.90 16.22
CA TYR A 177 -1.92 -7.49 14.90
C TYR A 177 -0.57 -7.05 14.34
N ILE A 178 0.33 -7.99 14.09
CA ILE A 178 1.68 -7.68 13.62
C ILE A 178 1.71 -7.58 12.10
N LEU A 179 2.00 -6.37 11.60
CA LEU A 179 2.25 -6.07 10.20
C LEU A 179 3.75 -6.12 9.90
N PRO A 180 4.21 -6.86 8.88
CA PRO A 180 5.62 -6.91 8.52
C PRO A 180 6.13 -5.55 8.00
N GLU A 181 7.46 -5.39 7.93
CA GLU A 181 8.10 -4.19 7.38
C GLU A 181 7.61 -3.88 5.96
N GLY A 182 7.26 -2.61 5.73
CA GLY A 182 6.67 -2.17 4.47
C GLY A 182 5.30 -2.77 4.16
N GLY A 183 4.70 -3.50 5.10
CA GLY A 183 3.40 -4.16 4.98
C GLY A 183 3.39 -5.35 4.02
N THR A 184 4.54 -5.93 3.66
CA THR A 184 4.60 -6.97 2.60
C THR A 184 4.22 -8.35 3.13
N ASN A 185 3.05 -8.83 2.75
CA ASN A 185 2.54 -10.18 2.97
C ASN A 185 1.51 -10.52 1.88
N ALA A 186 0.88 -11.69 1.94
CA ALA A 186 -0.12 -12.12 0.96
C ALA A 186 -1.31 -11.15 0.84
N LEU A 187 -1.80 -10.59 1.95
CA LEU A 187 -2.89 -9.62 1.96
C LEU A 187 -2.51 -8.29 1.29
N ALA A 188 -1.26 -7.85 1.49
CA ALA A 188 -0.75 -6.66 0.80
C ALA A 188 -0.58 -6.88 -0.71
N ILE A 189 -0.14 -8.07 -1.12
CA ILE A 189 -0.06 -8.47 -2.53
C ILE A 189 -1.46 -8.46 -3.14
N GLN A 190 -2.44 -9.06 -2.46
CA GLN A 190 -3.84 -9.04 -2.88
C GLN A 190 -4.35 -7.60 -3.07
N GLY A 191 -4.13 -6.71 -2.11
CA GLY A 191 -4.51 -5.31 -2.24
C GLY A 191 -3.83 -4.61 -3.41
N CYS A 192 -2.55 -4.86 -3.63
CA CYS A 192 -1.81 -4.25 -4.74
C CYS A 192 -2.23 -4.76 -6.13
N GLN A 193 -2.96 -5.86 -6.24
CA GLN A 193 -3.58 -6.27 -7.51
C GLN A 193 -4.65 -5.28 -7.97
N GLU A 194 -5.33 -4.60 -7.05
CA GLU A 194 -6.35 -3.58 -7.36
C GLU A 194 -5.76 -2.28 -7.96
N ILE A 195 -4.44 -2.13 -7.98
CA ILE A 195 -3.78 -0.97 -8.60
C ILE A 195 -4.07 -0.91 -10.10
N LEU A 196 -4.12 -2.06 -10.77
CA LEU A 196 -4.42 -2.16 -12.20
C LEU A 196 -5.91 -2.34 -12.43
N SER A 197 -6.52 -1.41 -13.15
CA SER A 197 -7.89 -1.54 -13.62
C SER A 197 -7.98 -2.45 -14.85
N ALA A 198 -9.19 -2.86 -15.24
CA ALA A 198 -9.39 -3.62 -16.47
C ALA A 198 -8.88 -2.86 -17.71
N ASP A 199 -9.04 -1.52 -17.74
CA ASP A 199 -8.56 -0.69 -18.84
C ASP A 199 -7.03 -0.67 -18.90
N ASP A 200 -6.33 -0.58 -17.76
CA ASP A 200 -4.86 -0.66 -17.71
C ASP A 200 -4.35 -1.99 -18.25
N LEU A 201 -5.05 -3.09 -17.96
CA LEU A 201 -4.70 -4.44 -18.41
C LEU A 201 -4.87 -4.63 -19.92
N HIS A 202 -5.69 -3.81 -20.57
CA HIS A 202 -5.88 -3.83 -22.02
C HIS A 202 -5.02 -2.82 -22.76
N GLN A 203 -4.71 -1.69 -22.14
CA GLN A 203 -4.08 -0.54 -22.81
C GLN A 203 -2.56 -0.59 -22.80
N PHE A 204 -1.92 -1.15 -21.76
CA PHE A 204 -0.48 -1.04 -21.55
C PHE A 204 0.25 -2.36 -21.76
N ASP A 205 1.41 -2.29 -22.43
CA ASP A 205 2.30 -3.41 -22.71
C ASP A 205 3.35 -3.57 -21.60
N LEU A 206 3.85 -2.46 -21.08
CA LEU A 206 4.87 -2.39 -20.05
C LEU A 206 4.37 -1.57 -18.83
N ILE A 207 4.52 -2.14 -17.65
CA ILE A 207 4.16 -1.48 -16.38
C ILE A 207 5.40 -1.34 -15.52
N CYS A 208 5.76 -0.09 -15.17
CA CYS A 208 6.95 0.22 -14.39
C CYS A 208 6.60 0.59 -12.96
N CYS A 209 7.35 0.05 -11.99
CA CYS A 209 7.14 0.28 -10.57
C CYS A 209 8.47 0.38 -9.81
N ALA A 210 8.58 1.31 -8.86
CA ALA A 210 9.68 1.33 -7.90
C ALA A 210 9.55 0.22 -6.86
N VAL A 211 10.67 -0.43 -6.51
CA VAL A 211 10.69 -1.62 -5.65
C VAL A 211 11.49 -1.37 -4.37
N GLY A 212 10.85 -1.58 -3.22
CA GLY A 212 11.50 -1.60 -1.89
C GLY A 212 11.48 -2.98 -1.25
N THR A 213 10.30 -3.51 -0.93
CA THR A 213 10.09 -4.82 -0.30
C THR A 213 9.41 -5.84 -1.24
N GLY A 214 9.29 -5.55 -2.50
CA GLY A 214 8.72 -6.44 -3.52
C GLY A 214 7.19 -6.54 -3.56
N GLY A 215 6.46 -6.33 -2.46
CA GLY A 215 5.02 -6.62 -2.38
C GLY A 215 4.14 -5.87 -3.39
N THR A 216 4.44 -4.60 -3.70
CA THR A 216 3.70 -3.86 -4.72
C THR A 216 3.96 -4.42 -6.12
N LEU A 217 5.23 -4.65 -6.44
CA LEU A 217 5.62 -5.26 -7.71
C LEU A 217 4.95 -6.62 -7.89
N THR A 218 4.96 -7.47 -6.85
CA THR A 218 4.30 -8.78 -6.89
C THR A 218 2.79 -8.65 -7.14
N GLY A 219 2.12 -7.68 -6.50
CA GLY A 219 0.69 -7.42 -6.76
C GLY A 219 0.42 -7.04 -8.21
N LEU A 220 1.25 -6.17 -8.81
CA LEU A 220 1.16 -5.82 -10.23
C LEU A 220 1.41 -7.04 -11.14
N ILE A 221 2.40 -7.88 -10.82
CA ILE A 221 2.69 -9.11 -11.54
C ILE A 221 1.47 -10.04 -11.49
N GLU A 222 0.90 -10.27 -10.31
CA GLU A 222 -0.26 -11.16 -10.16
C GLU A 222 -1.50 -10.66 -10.90
N ALA A 223 -1.72 -9.34 -10.97
CA ALA A 223 -2.81 -8.74 -11.73
C ALA A 223 -2.58 -8.76 -13.24
N SER A 224 -1.33 -8.67 -13.70
CA SER A 224 -1.00 -8.50 -15.13
C SER A 224 -1.41 -9.67 -16.02
N HIS A 225 -1.72 -9.36 -17.27
CA HIS A 225 -1.91 -10.39 -18.32
C HIS A 225 -0.56 -10.94 -18.81
N PRO A 226 -0.52 -12.17 -19.39
CA PRO A 226 0.72 -12.82 -19.86
C PRO A 226 1.50 -12.03 -20.91
N HIS A 227 0.83 -11.18 -21.72
CA HIS A 227 1.49 -10.35 -22.74
C HIS A 227 2.14 -9.09 -22.17
N GLN A 228 1.74 -8.66 -20.98
CA GLN A 228 2.28 -7.47 -20.33
C GLN A 228 3.62 -7.80 -19.66
N GLN A 229 4.54 -6.85 -19.69
CA GLN A 229 5.81 -6.93 -18.96
C GLN A 229 5.75 -6.02 -17.72
N ILE A 230 6.30 -6.49 -16.62
CA ILE A 230 6.39 -5.71 -15.39
C ILE A 230 7.86 -5.42 -15.10
N LEU A 231 8.24 -4.13 -15.09
CA LEU A 231 9.59 -3.68 -14.83
C LEU A 231 9.71 -3.02 -13.46
N GLY A 232 10.45 -3.66 -12.55
CA GLY A 232 10.76 -3.14 -11.24
C GLY A 232 12.08 -2.36 -11.22
N PHE A 233 12.06 -1.16 -10.64
CA PHE A 233 13.27 -0.38 -10.39
C PHE A 233 13.62 -0.47 -8.90
N SER A 234 14.66 -1.22 -8.56
CA SER A 234 15.08 -1.42 -7.17
C SER A 234 15.65 -0.12 -6.57
N ALA A 235 15.15 0.25 -5.40
CA ALA A 235 15.77 1.30 -4.57
C ALA A 235 17.01 0.81 -3.82
N LEU A 236 17.29 -0.49 -3.86
CA LEU A 236 18.32 -1.20 -3.11
C LEU A 236 19.36 -1.77 -4.10
N LYS A 237 20.59 -1.92 -3.66
CA LYS A 237 21.66 -2.52 -4.47
C LYS A 237 21.71 -4.03 -4.23
N GLY A 238 21.83 -4.80 -5.30
CA GLY A 238 21.96 -6.26 -5.27
C GLY A 238 20.70 -7.01 -5.73
N ASP A 239 20.87 -8.29 -6.04
CA ASP A 239 19.86 -9.13 -6.68
C ASP A 239 18.86 -9.79 -5.70
N PHE A 240 18.98 -9.53 -4.40
CA PHE A 240 18.16 -10.21 -3.40
C PHE A 240 16.66 -9.95 -3.57
N LEU A 241 16.24 -8.76 -4.02
CA LEU A 241 14.82 -8.48 -4.30
C LEU A 241 14.28 -9.35 -5.43
N THR A 242 15.06 -9.68 -6.43
CA THR A 242 14.68 -10.62 -7.49
C THR A 242 14.42 -12.01 -6.89
N GLN A 243 15.26 -12.46 -5.94
CA GLN A 243 15.06 -13.74 -5.28
C GLN A 243 13.83 -13.72 -4.37
N ASP A 244 13.61 -12.63 -3.62
CA ASP A 244 12.44 -12.48 -2.76
C ASP A 244 11.14 -12.51 -3.58
N VAL A 245 11.07 -11.75 -4.69
CA VAL A 245 9.89 -11.73 -5.56
C VAL A 245 9.65 -13.09 -6.23
N LYS A 246 10.71 -13.83 -6.63
CA LYS A 246 10.58 -15.20 -7.16
C LYS A 246 9.89 -16.17 -6.20
N GLN A 247 9.97 -15.94 -4.89
CA GLN A 247 9.29 -16.75 -3.89
C GLN A 247 7.79 -16.38 -3.75
N LEU A 248 7.40 -15.21 -4.22
CA LEU A 248 6.05 -14.66 -4.05
C LEU A 248 5.16 -14.86 -5.27
N THR A 249 5.72 -15.21 -6.45
CA THR A 249 4.97 -15.40 -7.71
C THR A 249 5.54 -16.51 -8.57
N MET A 250 4.66 -17.20 -9.29
CA MET A 250 5.03 -18.19 -10.32
C MET A 250 5.11 -17.58 -11.72
N LYS A 251 4.60 -16.36 -11.92
CA LYS A 251 4.65 -15.65 -13.20
C LYS A 251 6.09 -15.30 -13.60
N ARG A 252 6.34 -15.13 -14.90
CA ARG A 252 7.68 -14.92 -15.48
C ARG A 252 7.78 -13.65 -16.31
N ASN A 253 6.71 -12.92 -16.50
CA ASN A 253 6.60 -11.71 -17.30
C ASN A 253 7.06 -10.45 -16.52
N TRP A 254 8.16 -10.57 -15.79
CA TRP A 254 8.69 -9.47 -14.99
C TRP A 254 10.21 -9.52 -14.87
N GLN A 255 10.79 -8.37 -14.59
CA GLN A 255 12.21 -8.21 -14.24
C GLN A 255 12.41 -7.09 -13.24
N ILE A 256 13.51 -7.10 -12.51
CA ILE A 256 13.96 -6.03 -11.61
C ILE A 256 15.35 -5.60 -12.05
N THR A 257 15.55 -4.27 -12.15
CA THR A 257 16.89 -3.67 -12.31
C THR A 257 17.29 -2.91 -11.05
N ASP A 258 18.55 -3.03 -10.62
CA ASP A 258 19.16 -2.24 -9.55
C ASP A 258 20.21 -1.24 -10.08
N GLU A 259 20.35 -1.13 -11.41
CA GLU A 259 21.33 -0.27 -12.07
C GLU A 259 21.19 1.20 -11.62
N PHE A 260 19.95 1.65 -11.42
CA PHE A 260 19.62 3.04 -11.11
C PHE A 260 19.35 3.27 -9.60
N CYS A 261 19.79 2.37 -8.74
CA CYS A 261 19.59 2.51 -7.29
C CYS A 261 20.43 3.63 -6.63
N CYS A 262 21.30 4.30 -7.39
CA CYS A 262 22.17 5.40 -6.94
C CYS A 262 23.01 5.05 -5.71
N GLY A 263 23.51 3.80 -5.66
CA GLY A 263 24.32 3.29 -4.55
C GLY A 263 23.53 2.65 -3.41
N GLY A 264 22.20 2.54 -3.52
CA GLY A 264 21.34 1.78 -2.62
C GLY A 264 20.31 2.63 -1.86
N TYR A 265 19.70 2.02 -0.83
CA TYR A 265 18.62 2.63 -0.07
C TYR A 265 19.00 3.99 0.54
N ALA A 266 18.11 4.96 0.36
CA ALA A 266 18.24 6.34 0.85
C ALA A 266 19.50 7.10 0.38
N LYS A 267 20.29 6.53 -0.55
CA LYS A 267 21.37 7.25 -1.21
C LYS A 267 20.87 7.98 -2.44
N THR A 268 21.42 9.16 -2.67
CA THR A 268 21.11 10.04 -3.82
C THR A 268 22.39 10.51 -4.47
N THR A 269 22.32 10.91 -5.73
CA THR A 269 23.41 11.57 -6.44
C THR A 269 22.96 12.97 -6.88
N PRO A 270 23.91 13.90 -7.14
CA PRO A 270 23.57 15.22 -7.69
C PRO A 270 22.77 15.14 -8.99
N GLU A 271 23.06 14.17 -9.85
CA GLU A 271 22.40 13.94 -11.13
C GLU A 271 20.94 13.54 -10.92
N LEU A 272 20.66 12.61 -9.99
CA LEU A 272 19.29 12.21 -9.62
C LEU A 272 18.49 13.42 -9.11
N LEU A 273 19.08 14.23 -8.22
CA LEU A 273 18.39 15.39 -7.66
C LEU A 273 18.14 16.48 -8.71
N ALA A 274 19.08 16.68 -9.64
CA ALA A 274 18.90 17.59 -10.76
C ALA A 274 17.78 17.09 -11.70
N PHE A 275 17.77 15.81 -12.01
CA PHE A 275 16.73 15.17 -12.81
C PHE A 275 15.34 15.36 -12.17
N ILE A 276 15.19 15.08 -10.88
CA ILE A 276 13.91 15.23 -10.17
C ILE A 276 13.40 16.66 -10.29
N ARG A 277 14.26 17.66 -10.03
CA ARG A 277 13.86 19.09 -10.15
C ARG A 277 13.45 19.47 -11.58
N ALA A 278 14.17 18.99 -12.59
CA ALA A 278 13.83 19.24 -13.99
C ALA A 278 12.47 18.60 -14.35
N PHE A 279 12.26 17.34 -13.98
CA PHE A 279 11.03 16.61 -14.22
C PHE A 279 9.82 17.29 -13.55
N GLU A 280 9.96 17.70 -12.29
CA GLU A 280 8.88 18.40 -11.57
C GLU A 280 8.53 19.75 -12.19
N LYS A 281 9.55 20.49 -12.64
CA LYS A 281 9.36 21.78 -13.32
C LYS A 281 8.61 21.61 -14.65
N GLU A 282 8.90 20.54 -15.39
CA GLU A 282 8.34 20.29 -16.72
C GLU A 282 6.91 19.72 -16.63
N HIS A 283 6.68 18.74 -15.74
CA HIS A 283 5.45 17.96 -15.73
C HIS A 283 4.50 18.28 -14.56
N ALA A 284 4.91 19.12 -13.60
CA ALA A 284 4.17 19.45 -12.38
C ALA A 284 3.77 18.18 -11.56
N ILE A 285 4.58 17.12 -11.62
CA ILE A 285 4.39 15.88 -10.89
C ILE A 285 5.51 15.77 -9.84
N PRO A 286 5.21 15.85 -8.53
CA PRO A 286 6.21 15.75 -7.48
C PRO A 286 6.78 14.32 -7.41
N LEU A 287 8.09 14.22 -7.23
CA LEU A 287 8.78 12.94 -7.02
C LEU A 287 9.52 12.95 -5.69
N GLU A 288 9.72 11.79 -5.12
CA GLU A 288 10.62 11.62 -3.98
C GLU A 288 11.91 10.88 -4.41
N GLN A 289 12.99 11.11 -3.67
CA GLN A 289 14.34 10.74 -4.10
C GLN A 289 14.72 9.26 -3.89
N ILE A 290 13.89 8.45 -3.21
CA ILE A 290 14.26 7.09 -2.82
C ILE A 290 13.71 6.04 -3.80
N TYR A 291 12.47 6.25 -4.27
CA TYR A 291 11.71 5.29 -5.07
C TYR A 291 11.32 5.86 -6.44
N THR A 292 10.32 6.75 -6.48
CA THR A 292 9.74 7.25 -7.74
C THR A 292 10.73 8.07 -8.57
N GLY A 293 11.57 8.85 -7.91
CA GLY A 293 12.62 9.61 -8.58
C GLY A 293 13.64 8.68 -9.25
N LYS A 294 14.10 7.62 -8.56
CA LYS A 294 15.04 6.64 -9.14
C LYS A 294 14.43 5.85 -10.29
N MET A 295 13.14 5.49 -10.18
CA MET A 295 12.42 4.80 -11.25
C MET A 295 12.40 5.63 -12.51
N LEU A 296 11.94 6.89 -12.43
CA LEU A 296 11.87 7.77 -13.59
C LEU A 296 13.25 8.16 -14.13
N PHE A 297 14.24 8.34 -13.26
CA PHE A 297 15.63 8.54 -13.65
C PHE A 297 16.16 7.34 -14.43
N GLY A 298 15.95 6.14 -13.94
CA GLY A 298 16.33 4.91 -14.64
C GLY A 298 15.63 4.75 -15.98
N LEU A 299 14.31 4.97 -15.99
CA LEU A 299 13.53 4.88 -17.23
C LEU A 299 14.02 5.90 -18.30
N SER A 300 14.40 7.13 -17.88
CA SER A 300 14.95 8.12 -18.81
C SER A 300 16.23 7.64 -19.49
N HIS A 301 17.11 6.97 -18.76
CA HIS A 301 18.33 6.38 -19.31
C HIS A 301 18.05 5.22 -20.27
N MET A 302 17.12 4.33 -19.90
CA MET A 302 16.72 3.20 -20.75
C MET A 302 16.07 3.67 -22.06
N ILE A 303 15.20 4.71 -21.99
CA ILE A 303 14.61 5.32 -23.21
C ILE A 303 15.70 5.89 -24.12
N GLN A 304 16.65 6.64 -23.58
CA GLN A 304 17.74 7.25 -24.35
C GLN A 304 18.69 6.21 -24.97
N ARG A 305 18.80 5.02 -24.37
CA ARG A 305 19.54 3.87 -24.93
C ARG A 305 18.74 3.09 -25.97
N GLY A 306 17.45 3.41 -26.18
CA GLY A 306 16.59 2.71 -27.13
C GLY A 306 16.20 1.30 -26.69
N GLU A 307 16.08 1.06 -25.37
CA GLU A 307 15.79 -0.28 -24.83
C GLU A 307 14.32 -0.70 -24.98
N PHE A 308 13.44 0.18 -25.47
CA PHE A 308 12.01 -0.09 -25.60
C PHE A 308 11.57 -0.10 -27.08
N ASN A 309 10.64 -0.99 -27.40
CA ASN A 309 10.08 -1.09 -28.75
C ASN A 309 9.30 0.17 -29.15
N THR A 310 9.36 0.51 -30.45
CA THR A 310 8.53 1.58 -30.99
C THR A 310 7.05 1.19 -30.89
N GLY A 311 6.22 2.10 -30.35
CA GLY A 311 4.77 1.86 -30.19
C GLY A 311 4.38 1.11 -28.91
N GLU A 312 5.34 0.72 -28.07
CA GLU A 312 5.04 0.08 -26.76
C GLU A 312 4.41 1.12 -25.81
N HIS A 313 3.24 0.79 -25.28
CA HIS A 313 2.51 1.63 -24.34
C HIS A 313 2.97 1.38 -22.92
N ILE A 314 3.50 2.43 -22.28
CA ILE A 314 4.16 2.32 -20.98
C ILE A 314 3.34 3.02 -19.89
N LEU A 315 3.01 2.27 -18.83
CA LEU A 315 2.39 2.76 -17.61
C LEU A 315 3.41 2.84 -16.48
N LEU A 316 3.50 3.99 -15.84
CA LEU A 316 4.30 4.21 -14.64
C LEU A 316 3.40 4.26 -13.41
N ILE A 317 3.76 3.53 -12.37
CA ILE A 317 3.05 3.57 -11.10
C ILE A 317 3.74 4.57 -10.17
N HIS A 318 3.12 5.74 -10.00
CA HIS A 318 3.57 6.72 -9.01
C HIS A 318 3.16 6.25 -7.61
N SER A 319 4.03 5.54 -6.93
CA SER A 319 3.76 4.83 -5.67
C SER A 319 3.65 5.72 -4.42
N GLY A 320 3.61 7.05 -4.57
CA GLY A 320 3.51 8.00 -3.46
C GLY A 320 4.81 8.16 -2.68
N GLY A 321 4.71 8.32 -1.37
CA GLY A 321 5.89 8.45 -0.50
C GLY A 321 6.41 9.88 -0.33
N LEU A 322 5.63 10.87 -0.72
CA LEU A 322 6.04 12.27 -0.76
C LEU A 322 6.31 12.90 0.62
N GLN A 323 5.77 12.33 1.71
CA GLN A 323 6.04 12.79 3.07
C GLN A 323 7.51 12.57 3.50
N GLY A 324 8.22 11.62 2.87
CA GLY A 324 9.66 11.40 3.08
C GLY A 324 10.57 12.23 2.19
N ARG A 325 10.01 13.20 1.46
CA ARG A 325 10.75 14.03 0.52
C ARG A 325 11.63 15.04 1.24
N HIS A 326 12.92 15.04 0.88
CA HIS A 326 13.93 15.98 1.36
C HIS A 326 14.64 16.71 0.21
N ILE A 327 13.92 17.07 -0.83
CA ILE A 327 14.44 17.87 -1.92
C ILE A 327 14.18 19.32 -1.56
N ALA A 328 15.24 20.09 -1.25
CA ALA A 328 15.11 21.51 -1.03
C ALA A 328 14.48 22.13 -2.29
N SER A 329 13.39 22.87 -2.10
CA SER A 329 12.86 23.77 -3.13
C SER A 329 13.98 24.73 -3.53
N ALA A 330 14.28 24.77 -4.81
CA ALA A 330 15.25 25.70 -5.37
C ALA A 330 14.76 27.14 -5.22
#